data_5b5f9a4035e23bcd65e2bff02febd2d1
#
_entry.id   5b5f9a4035e23bcd65e2bff02febd2d1
#
_cell.length_a   1.000
_cell.length_b   1.000
_cell.length_c   1.000
_cell.angle_alpha   90.00
_cell.angle_beta   90.00
_cell.angle_gamma   90.00
#
_symmetry.space_group_name_H-M   'P 1'
#
loop_
_entity.id
_entity.type
_entity.pdbx_description
1 polymer ?
#
loop_
_entity_poly.entity_id
_entity_poly.type
_entity_poly.pdbx_seq_one_letter_code
_entity_poly.pdbx_strand_id
1 'polypeptide(L)'
;MQDFRQLKVWQKSHTITLDVYAESAKLPPGKGWALESQLTRAAISVPANIAEGCGRAGDRDFRRFLRHSLGSACELEYHLLLARTGRTAGSGPRAGSG
;
A
#
# COMPACT_ATOMS: atom_id res chain seq x y z
N MET A 1 20.49 13.34 -8.05
CA MET A 1 19.67 13.02 -6.86
C MET A 1 18.53 14.00 -6.78
N GLN A 2 17.33 13.51 -6.56
CA GLN A 2 16.14 14.34 -6.47
C GLN A 2 15.60 14.33 -5.05
N ASP A 3 14.96 15.41 -4.68
CA ASP A 3 14.24 15.45 -3.42
C ASP A 3 12.88 14.79 -3.66
N PHE A 4 12.70 13.58 -3.14
CA PHE A 4 11.50 12.80 -3.38
C PHE A 4 10.23 13.52 -2.91
N ARG A 5 10.35 14.37 -1.89
CA ARG A 5 9.20 15.07 -1.35
C ARG A 5 8.59 16.07 -2.32
N GLN A 6 9.34 16.42 -3.38
CA GLN A 6 8.85 17.32 -4.43
C GLN A 6 8.09 16.58 -5.53
N LEU A 7 8.18 15.26 -5.57
CA LEU A 7 7.53 14.49 -6.61
C LEU A 7 6.05 14.29 -6.29
N LYS A 8 5.19 14.61 -7.23
CA LYS A 8 3.75 14.44 -7.05
C LYS A 8 3.38 12.98 -6.81
N VAL A 9 4.08 12.07 -7.49
CA VAL A 9 3.81 10.64 -7.31
C VAL A 9 4.14 10.21 -5.89
N TRP A 10 5.19 10.77 -5.30
CA TRP A 10 5.51 10.47 -3.91
C TRP A 10 4.47 11.06 -2.97
N GLN A 11 4.07 12.30 -3.21
CA GLN A 11 3.07 12.95 -2.38
C GLN A 11 1.76 12.18 -2.36
N LYS A 12 1.31 11.71 -3.53
CA LYS A 12 0.09 10.91 -3.62
C LYS A 12 0.24 9.58 -2.89
N SER A 13 1.35 8.92 -3.08
CA SER A 13 1.57 7.62 -2.42
C SER A 13 1.67 7.77 -0.92
N HIS A 14 2.26 8.85 -0.45
CA HIS A 14 2.34 9.13 0.98
C HIS A 14 0.95 9.35 1.57
N THR A 15 0.10 10.12 0.89
CA THR A 15 -1.27 10.33 1.31
C THR A 15 -2.04 9.01 1.41
N ILE A 16 -1.88 8.15 0.40
CA ILE A 16 -2.52 6.84 0.40
C ILE A 16 -2.03 6.00 1.57
N THR A 17 -0.73 6.07 1.85
CA THR A 17 -0.16 5.34 2.97
C THR A 17 -0.80 5.77 4.29
N LEU A 18 -0.96 7.07 4.48
CA LEU A 18 -1.60 7.59 5.69
C LEU A 18 -3.05 7.12 5.79
N ASP A 19 -3.76 7.10 4.67
CA ASP A 19 -5.14 6.63 4.64
C ASP A 19 -5.22 5.14 5.01
N VAL A 20 -4.29 4.34 4.49
CA VAL A 20 -4.25 2.91 4.82
C VAL A 20 -4.01 2.70 6.30
N TYR A 21 -3.10 3.48 6.90
CA TYR A 21 -2.88 3.39 8.34
C TYR A 21 -4.14 3.72 9.12
N ALA A 22 -4.85 4.77 8.72
CA ALA A 22 -6.07 5.17 9.40
C ALA A 22 -7.14 4.07 9.29
N GLU A 23 -7.27 3.47 8.12
CA GLU A 23 -8.25 2.40 7.93
C GLU A 23 -7.85 1.13 8.68
N SER A 24 -6.57 0.80 8.68
CA SER A 24 -6.07 -0.38 9.38
C SER A 24 -6.33 -0.30 10.88
N ALA A 25 -6.24 0.90 11.44
CA ALA A 25 -6.47 1.09 12.85
C ALA A 25 -7.90 0.78 13.28
N LYS A 26 -8.83 0.75 12.33
CA LYS A 26 -10.23 0.46 12.60
C LYS A 26 -10.53 -1.04 12.60
N LEU A 27 -9.58 -1.87 12.19
CA LEU A 27 -9.80 -3.31 12.15
C LEU A 27 -9.76 -3.88 13.56
N PRO A 28 -10.64 -4.85 13.86
CA PRO A 28 -10.65 -5.46 15.18
C PRO A 28 -9.34 -6.17 15.47
N PRO A 29 -8.83 -6.03 16.70
CA PRO A 29 -7.60 -6.73 17.08
C PRO A 29 -7.75 -8.24 16.91
N GLY A 30 -6.74 -8.86 16.38
CA GLY A 30 -6.71 -10.31 16.24
C GLY A 30 -7.48 -10.85 15.05
N LYS A 31 -8.32 -10.04 14.44
CA LYS A 31 -9.05 -10.43 13.24
C LYS A 31 -8.50 -9.64 12.08
N GLY A 32 -8.19 -10.32 11.00
CA GLY A 32 -7.62 -9.67 9.84
C GLY A 32 -6.18 -9.19 10.03
N TRP A 33 -5.53 -9.68 11.08
CA TRP A 33 -4.17 -9.27 11.37
C TRP A 33 -3.23 -9.47 10.18
N ALA A 34 -3.35 -10.61 9.52
CA ALA A 34 -2.48 -10.90 8.38
C ALA A 34 -2.73 -9.91 7.24
N LEU A 35 -4.00 -9.60 6.98
CA LEU A 35 -4.34 -8.65 5.93
C LEU A 35 -3.89 -7.24 6.27
N GLU A 36 -4.08 -6.83 7.53
CA GLU A 36 -3.62 -5.53 8.00
C GLU A 36 -2.11 -5.39 7.81
N SER A 37 -1.37 -6.42 8.17
CA SER A 37 0.08 -6.43 8.01
C SER A 37 0.47 -6.30 6.53
N GLN A 38 -0.21 -7.02 5.65
CA GLN A 38 0.06 -6.94 4.23
C GLN A 38 -0.29 -5.57 3.66
N LEU A 39 -1.42 -5.00 4.09
CA LEU A 39 -1.84 -3.67 3.65
C LEU A 39 -0.81 -2.61 4.03
N THR A 40 -0.39 -2.58 5.27
CA THR A 40 0.54 -1.56 5.73
C THR A 40 1.91 -1.74 5.09
N ARG A 41 2.35 -2.97 4.92
CA ARG A 41 3.63 -3.25 4.27
C ARG A 41 3.62 -2.79 2.82
N ALA A 42 2.56 -3.13 2.08
CA ALA A 42 2.45 -2.73 0.69
C ALA A 42 2.35 -1.22 0.55
N ALA A 43 1.58 -0.59 1.43
CA ALA A 43 1.40 0.87 1.40
C ALA A 43 2.72 1.60 1.64
N ILE A 44 3.49 1.17 2.63
CA ILE A 44 4.80 1.77 2.94
C ILE A 44 5.77 1.58 1.78
N SER A 45 5.71 0.43 1.13
CA SER A 45 6.64 0.08 0.06
C SER A 45 6.54 1.04 -1.13
N VAL A 46 5.35 1.60 -1.40
CA VAL A 46 5.18 2.50 -2.54
C VAL A 46 6.02 3.77 -2.38
N PRO A 47 5.81 4.59 -1.35
CA PRO A 47 6.64 5.79 -1.20
C PRO A 47 8.09 5.50 -0.85
N ALA A 48 8.35 4.39 -0.16
CA ALA A 48 9.71 4.03 0.22
C ALA A 48 10.56 3.73 -1.01
N ASN A 49 10.01 3.02 -2.00
CA ASN A 49 10.73 2.73 -3.23
C ASN A 49 10.98 3.99 -4.07
N ILE A 50 10.02 4.91 -4.07
CA ILE A 50 10.22 6.17 -4.78
C ILE A 50 11.34 6.97 -4.13
N ALA A 51 11.31 7.07 -2.81
CA ALA A 51 12.35 7.79 -2.07
C ALA A 51 13.72 7.17 -2.27
N GLU A 52 13.78 5.83 -2.23
CA GLU A 52 15.02 5.11 -2.44
C GLU A 52 15.59 5.38 -3.83
N GLY A 53 14.71 5.35 -4.85
CA GLY A 53 15.11 5.63 -6.21
C GLY A 53 15.67 7.04 -6.37
N CYS A 54 15.09 8.00 -5.68
CA CYS A 54 15.57 9.39 -5.74
C CYS A 54 16.95 9.54 -5.14
N GLY A 55 17.30 8.68 -4.20
CA GLY A 55 18.62 8.71 -3.57
C GLY A 55 19.70 8.02 -4.39
N ARG A 56 19.32 7.32 -5.45
CA ARG A 56 20.29 6.61 -6.27
C ARG A 56 20.83 7.50 -7.38
N ALA A 57 22.05 7.22 -7.80
CA ALA A 57 22.62 7.92 -8.94
C ALA A 57 22.21 7.17 -10.21
N GLY A 58 21.70 7.90 -11.19
CA GLY A 58 21.42 7.34 -12.49
C GLY A 58 19.97 6.96 -12.70
N ASP A 59 19.51 7.17 -13.93
CA ASP A 59 18.11 6.96 -14.31
C ASP A 59 17.72 5.50 -14.31
N ARG A 60 18.66 4.62 -14.57
CA ARG A 60 18.38 3.19 -14.62
C ARG A 60 17.92 2.68 -13.26
N ASP A 61 18.63 3.07 -12.20
CA ASP A 61 18.28 2.67 -10.84
C ASP A 61 16.98 3.33 -10.41
N PHE A 62 16.80 4.59 -10.76
CA PHE A 62 15.57 5.29 -10.45
C PHE A 62 14.36 4.57 -11.07
N ARG A 63 14.47 4.19 -12.36
CA ARG A 63 13.39 3.47 -13.02
C ARG A 63 13.13 2.12 -12.38
N ARG A 64 14.17 1.43 -11.93
CA ARG A 64 14.03 0.15 -11.26
C ARG A 64 13.20 0.30 -9.99
N PHE A 65 13.50 1.30 -9.18
CA PHE A 65 12.75 1.52 -7.94
C PHE A 65 11.32 1.98 -8.22
N LEU A 66 11.12 2.73 -9.30
CA LEU A 66 9.76 3.09 -9.71
C LEU A 66 8.94 1.87 -10.10
N ARG A 67 9.55 0.90 -10.77
CA ARG A 67 8.87 -0.35 -11.10
C ARG A 67 8.51 -1.13 -9.85
N HIS A 68 9.40 -1.18 -8.87
CA HIS A 68 9.09 -1.82 -7.59
C HIS A 68 7.94 -1.13 -6.90
N SER A 69 7.94 0.20 -6.94
CA SER A 69 6.87 0.99 -6.37
C SER A 69 5.53 0.67 -7.05
N LEU A 70 5.54 0.58 -8.39
CA LEU A 70 4.33 0.25 -9.14
C LEU A 70 3.80 -1.13 -8.77
N GLY A 71 4.70 -2.11 -8.66
CA GLY A 71 4.31 -3.46 -8.23
C GLY A 71 3.68 -3.45 -6.85
N SER A 72 4.26 -2.69 -5.93
CA SER A 72 3.71 -2.54 -4.58
C SER A 72 2.34 -1.86 -4.61
N ALA A 73 2.17 -0.88 -5.48
CA ALA A 73 0.88 -0.20 -5.60
C ALA A 73 -0.20 -1.15 -6.10
N CYS A 74 0.13 -2.02 -7.06
CA CYS A 74 -0.80 -3.02 -7.55
C CYS A 74 -1.16 -4.02 -6.46
N GLU A 75 -0.18 -4.44 -5.68
CA GLU A 75 -0.41 -5.34 -4.57
C GLU A 75 -1.29 -4.68 -3.51
N LEU A 76 -1.03 -3.42 -3.22
CA LEU A 76 -1.84 -2.67 -2.27
C LEU A 76 -3.30 -2.59 -2.73
N GLU A 77 -3.49 -2.32 -4.02
CA GLU A 77 -4.84 -2.25 -4.59
C GLU A 77 -5.58 -3.56 -4.39
N TYR A 78 -4.89 -4.69 -4.62
CA TYR A 78 -5.50 -5.99 -4.42
C TYR A 78 -5.84 -6.23 -2.94
N HIS A 79 -4.94 -5.87 -2.04
CA HIS A 79 -5.19 -6.05 -0.61
C HIS A 79 -6.36 -5.18 -0.13
N LEU A 80 -6.48 -3.97 -0.68
CA LEU A 80 -7.63 -3.11 -0.36
C LEU A 80 -8.93 -3.74 -0.85
N LEU A 81 -8.90 -4.32 -2.03
CA LEU A 81 -10.05 -5.03 -2.57
C LEU A 81 -10.45 -6.18 -1.65
N LEU A 82 -9.47 -6.97 -1.20
CA LEU A 82 -9.72 -8.06 -0.25
C LEU A 82 -10.33 -7.54 1.05
N ALA A 83 -9.80 -6.44 1.57
CA ALA A 83 -10.29 -5.88 2.82
C ALA A 83 -11.74 -5.44 2.70
N ARG A 84 -12.08 -4.78 1.60
CA ARG A 84 -13.45 -4.32 1.37
C ARG A 84 -14.41 -5.48 1.17
N THR A 85 -14.01 -6.45 0.35
CA THR A 85 -14.80 -7.63 0.09
C THR A 85 -14.99 -8.44 1.36
N GLY A 86 -13.93 -8.59 2.14
CA GLY A 86 -13.98 -9.33 3.39
C GLY A 86 -14.90 -8.69 4.40
N ARG A 87 -14.90 -7.35 4.51
CA ARG A 87 -15.78 -6.65 5.42
C ARG A 87 -17.24 -6.81 5.01
N THR A 88 -17.50 -6.69 3.72
CA THR A 88 -18.84 -6.86 3.20
C THR A 88 -19.36 -8.25 3.47
N ALA A 89 -18.55 -9.25 3.18
CA ALA A 89 -18.92 -10.64 3.44
C ALA A 89 -19.07 -10.90 4.93
N GLY A 90 -18.25 -10.24 5.75
CA GLY A 90 -18.31 -10.43 7.19
C GLY A 90 -19.47 -9.72 7.85
N SER A 91 -20.00 -8.68 7.22
CA SER A 91 -21.07 -7.90 7.81
C SER A 91 -22.47 -8.41 7.48
N GLY A 92 -22.57 -9.33 6.53
CA GLY A 92 -23.86 -9.88 6.14
C GLY A 92 -23.88 -11.37 6.29
N PRO A 93 -25.02 -11.99 5.94
CA PRO A 93 -25.07 -13.44 5.92
C PRO A 93 -23.97 -13.92 5.00
N ARG A 94 -23.17 -14.81 5.50
CA ARG A 94 -22.06 -15.32 4.76
C ARG A 94 -22.54 -16.34 3.77
N ALA A 95 -23.24 -15.87 2.80
CA ALA A 95 -23.77 -16.78 1.82
C ALA A 95 -22.67 -17.71 1.36
N GLY A 96 -22.95 -18.90 1.43
CA GLY A 96 -22.03 -19.86 1.00
C GLY A 96 -20.78 -19.85 1.83
N SER A 97 -20.80 -19.16 2.85
CA SER A 97 -19.62 -18.95 3.61
C SER A 97 -18.77 -20.15 3.73
N GLY A 98 -19.03 -20.82 2.94
CA GLY A 98 -18.05 -21.84 2.77
C GLY A 98 -16.82 -21.10 2.58
#